data_699b8053aa55ee3e43af1293901db55f
#
_entry.id   699b8053aa55ee3e43af1293901db55f
#
_cell.length_a   1.000
_cell.length_b   1.000
_cell.length_c   1.000
_cell.angle_alpha   90.00
_cell.angle_beta   90.00
_cell.angle_gamma   90.00
#
_symmetry.space_group_name_H-M   'P 1'
#
loop_
_entity.id
_entity.type
_entity.pdbx_description
1 polymer ?
#
loop_
_entity_poly.entity_id
_entity_poly.type
_entity_poly.pdbx_seq_one_letter_code
_entity_poly.pdbx_strand_id
1 'polypeptide(L)'
;YLLKEGYTTAKLNIDREYRYYASLIFDGCIIWGNGVVDDNSSSITYGQMKRKQIGGQLGTDCYSLTGYTPKKLVNPESVVSNSSFSRKRYSFPIIRLADIYLMYAEALNEAGAEKSEIFQWIDPVRERSGLEGVEASWSKYSTNSGKINTQQGRRAIIHQERLIELAFEGETHWDILRWCEADDYRNRPIRGWNVNGETEDE
;
A
#
# COMPACT_ATOMS: atom_id res chain seq x y z
N TYR A 1 -9.63 -9.02 -1.38
CA TYR A 1 -8.34 -9.52 -1.88
C TYR A 1 -8.45 -11.02 -2.13
N LEU A 2 -7.83 -11.48 -3.18
CA LEU A 2 -7.92 -12.87 -3.55
C LEU A 2 -6.53 -13.47 -3.68
N LEU A 3 -6.36 -14.65 -3.07
CA LEU A 3 -5.23 -15.52 -3.32
C LEU A 3 -5.64 -16.55 -4.37
N LYS A 4 -4.70 -16.98 -5.18
CA LYS A 4 -4.92 -18.10 -6.07
C LYS A 4 -5.28 -19.34 -5.25
N GLU A 5 -6.35 -20.01 -5.62
CA GLU A 5 -6.83 -21.22 -4.95
C GLU A 5 -5.68 -22.26 -4.83
N GLY A 6 -5.53 -22.83 -3.65
CA GLY A 6 -4.48 -23.82 -3.35
C GLY A 6 -3.05 -23.26 -3.30
N TYR A 7 -2.86 -21.93 -3.32
CA TYR A 7 -1.53 -21.31 -3.25
C TYR A 7 -1.16 -20.93 -1.82
N THR A 8 0.05 -21.30 -1.40
CA THR A 8 0.62 -20.89 -0.11
C THR A 8 1.48 -19.67 -0.29
N THR A 9 1.21 -18.62 0.47
CA THR A 9 1.97 -17.37 0.50
C THR A 9 2.55 -17.11 1.88
N ALA A 10 3.49 -16.18 2.00
CA ALA A 10 4.08 -15.81 3.27
C ALA A 10 3.01 -15.26 4.24
N LYS A 11 3.09 -15.63 5.52
CA LYS A 11 2.14 -15.21 6.57
C LYS A 11 1.99 -13.69 6.65
N LEU A 12 3.04 -12.95 6.37
CA LEU A 12 3.01 -11.49 6.39
C LEU A 12 2.11 -10.87 5.30
N ASN A 13 1.67 -11.65 4.31
CA ASN A 13 0.72 -11.22 3.27
C ASN A 13 -0.74 -11.43 3.68
N ILE A 14 -0.99 -12.09 4.80
CA ILE A 14 -2.32 -12.45 5.27
C ILE A 14 -2.79 -11.45 6.33
N ASP A 15 -4.11 -11.23 6.43
CA ASP A 15 -4.76 -10.36 7.41
C ASP A 15 -4.24 -8.91 7.38
N ARG A 16 -4.02 -8.40 6.17
CA ARG A 16 -3.64 -7.00 5.95
C ARG A 16 -4.86 -6.14 5.62
N GLU A 17 -4.74 -4.83 5.77
CA GLU A 17 -5.78 -3.90 5.37
C GLU A 17 -6.01 -3.89 3.84
N TYR A 18 -7.18 -3.44 3.41
CA TYR A 18 -7.56 -3.48 1.99
C TYR A 18 -6.64 -2.69 1.06
N ARG A 19 -6.05 -1.59 1.52
CA ARG A 19 -5.10 -0.79 0.71
C ARG A 19 -3.82 -1.55 0.40
N TYR A 20 -3.39 -2.46 1.29
CA TYR A 20 -2.28 -3.35 1.00
C TYR A 20 -2.56 -4.20 -0.24
N TYR A 21 -3.73 -4.85 -0.26
CA TYR A 21 -4.15 -5.71 -1.37
C TYR A 21 -4.47 -4.93 -2.65
N ALA A 22 -4.96 -3.69 -2.51
CA ALA A 22 -5.26 -2.82 -3.64
C ALA A 22 -4.01 -2.23 -4.31
N SER A 23 -2.92 -2.06 -3.55
CA SER A 23 -1.74 -1.30 -4.00
C SER A 23 -0.55 -2.17 -4.38
N LEU A 24 -0.48 -3.42 -3.89
CA LEU A 24 0.69 -4.29 -4.04
C LEU A 24 0.37 -5.59 -4.75
N ILE A 25 1.29 -6.00 -5.60
CA ILE A 25 1.42 -7.39 -6.06
C ILE A 25 2.37 -8.08 -5.09
N PHE A 26 1.93 -9.19 -4.53
CA PHE A 26 2.71 -10.07 -3.66
C PHE A 26 2.54 -11.52 -4.11
N ASP A 27 3.32 -12.42 -3.58
CA ASP A 27 3.32 -13.82 -3.99
C ASP A 27 1.98 -14.50 -3.72
N GLY A 28 1.36 -15.06 -4.76
CA GLY A 28 0.06 -15.72 -4.73
C GLY A 28 -1.16 -14.80 -4.88
N CYS A 29 -1.02 -13.46 -4.89
CA CYS A 29 -2.16 -12.58 -5.07
C CYS A 29 -2.73 -12.65 -6.49
N ILE A 30 -4.05 -12.56 -6.63
CA ILE A 30 -4.68 -12.42 -7.95
C ILE A 30 -4.41 -11.02 -8.50
N ILE A 31 -3.97 -10.99 -9.76
CA ILE A 31 -3.71 -9.76 -10.50
C ILE A 31 -4.80 -9.60 -11.53
N TRP A 32 -5.63 -8.57 -11.34
CA TRP A 32 -6.53 -8.09 -12.38
C TRP A 32 -5.74 -7.34 -13.43
N GLY A 33 -5.89 -7.70 -14.64
CA GLY A 33 -5.18 -7.06 -15.74
C GLY A 33 -5.17 -7.92 -16.97
N ASN A 34 -4.50 -7.44 -18.02
CA ASN A 34 -4.45 -8.10 -19.31
C ASN A 34 -5.84 -8.35 -19.91
N GLY A 35 -6.78 -7.39 -19.67
CA GLY A 35 -8.17 -7.50 -20.10
C GLY A 35 -9.07 -8.33 -19.18
N VAL A 36 -8.52 -8.90 -18.10
CA VAL A 36 -9.26 -9.69 -17.12
C VAL A 36 -9.72 -8.80 -15.99
N VAL A 37 -11.04 -8.73 -15.79
CA VAL A 37 -11.66 -7.82 -14.81
C VAL A 37 -12.66 -8.51 -13.88
N ASP A 38 -12.84 -9.82 -14.02
CA ASP A 38 -13.78 -10.62 -13.22
C ASP A 38 -13.20 -11.98 -12.80
N ASP A 39 -13.89 -12.64 -11.88
CA ASP A 39 -13.49 -13.92 -11.30
C ASP A 39 -13.69 -15.13 -12.24
N ASN A 40 -14.42 -14.96 -13.33
CA ASN A 40 -14.84 -16.08 -14.19
C ASN A 40 -13.83 -16.41 -15.28
N SER A 41 -12.69 -15.75 -15.29
CA SER A 41 -11.69 -15.94 -16.33
C SER A 41 -10.75 -17.10 -16.03
N SER A 42 -10.66 -18.05 -16.96
CA SER A 42 -9.63 -19.10 -16.95
C SER A 42 -8.19 -18.55 -17.12
N SER A 43 -8.07 -17.27 -17.42
CA SER A 43 -6.80 -16.56 -17.66
C SER A 43 -6.36 -15.68 -16.52
N ILE A 44 -6.90 -15.87 -15.31
CA ILE A 44 -6.47 -15.12 -14.13
C ILE A 44 -4.96 -15.25 -13.92
N THR A 45 -4.29 -14.10 -13.91
CA THR A 45 -2.87 -14.01 -13.57
C THR A 45 -2.72 -13.82 -12.08
N TYR A 46 -1.69 -14.40 -11.49
CA TYR A 46 -1.38 -14.24 -10.07
C TYR A 46 0.09 -13.87 -9.87
N GLY A 47 0.40 -13.27 -8.73
CA GLY A 47 1.77 -12.92 -8.35
C GLY A 47 2.62 -14.17 -8.17
N GLN A 48 3.72 -14.26 -8.88
CA GLN A 48 4.67 -15.36 -8.83
C GLN A 48 6.04 -14.75 -8.48
N MET A 49 6.28 -14.54 -7.19
CA MET A 49 7.42 -13.75 -6.70
C MET A 49 8.56 -14.61 -6.13
N LYS A 50 8.38 -15.93 -6.13
CA LYS A 50 9.43 -16.86 -5.63
C LYS A 50 10.59 -16.96 -6.63
N ARG A 51 11.73 -17.46 -6.15
CA ARG A 51 12.90 -17.74 -6.98
C ARG A 51 12.52 -18.60 -8.19
N LYS A 52 13.06 -18.27 -9.35
CA LYS A 52 12.77 -18.93 -10.64
C LYS A 52 11.35 -18.74 -11.17
N GLN A 53 10.55 -17.89 -10.55
CA GLN A 53 9.24 -17.49 -11.06
C GLN A 53 9.32 -16.15 -11.79
N ILE A 54 8.28 -15.81 -12.58
CA ILE A 54 8.28 -14.67 -13.49
C ILE A 54 8.44 -13.30 -12.81
N GLY A 55 7.93 -13.13 -11.59
CA GLY A 55 8.09 -11.92 -10.77
C GLY A 55 9.26 -12.01 -9.80
N GLY A 56 9.87 -13.18 -9.66
CA GLY A 56 11.04 -13.44 -8.85
C GLY A 56 12.32 -13.42 -9.66
N GLN A 57 13.39 -13.92 -9.08
CA GLN A 57 14.69 -14.00 -9.75
C GLN A 57 14.73 -15.14 -10.77
N LEU A 58 14.51 -14.83 -12.05
CA LEU A 58 14.69 -15.77 -13.16
C LEU A 58 16.11 -15.78 -13.72
N GLY A 59 16.85 -14.71 -13.54
CA GLY A 59 18.21 -14.51 -14.02
C GLY A 59 18.90 -13.41 -13.25
N THR A 60 19.82 -12.69 -13.91
CA THR A 60 20.54 -11.57 -13.29
C THR A 60 19.79 -10.25 -13.37
N ASP A 61 18.77 -10.15 -14.20
CA ASP A 61 18.11 -8.89 -14.55
C ASP A 61 16.66 -8.84 -14.10
N CYS A 62 16.19 -7.65 -13.75
CA CYS A 62 14.78 -7.26 -13.60
C CYS A 62 13.92 -8.16 -12.69
N TYR A 63 14.25 -8.23 -11.41
CA TYR A 63 13.38 -8.87 -10.42
C TYR A 63 13.12 -7.97 -9.21
N SER A 64 12.04 -8.24 -8.49
CA SER A 64 11.76 -7.53 -7.24
C SER A 64 12.69 -8.00 -6.13
N LEU A 65 13.51 -7.08 -5.59
CA LEU A 65 14.40 -7.37 -4.46
C LEU A 65 13.66 -7.61 -3.15
N THR A 66 12.44 -7.08 -3.03
CA THR A 66 11.64 -7.15 -1.81
C THR A 66 10.54 -8.22 -1.86
N GLY A 67 10.29 -8.80 -3.03
CA GLY A 67 9.16 -9.70 -3.26
C GLY A 67 7.81 -8.99 -3.43
N TYR A 68 7.81 -7.66 -3.60
CA TYR A 68 6.62 -6.85 -3.80
C TYR A 68 6.77 -5.95 -5.02
N THR A 69 5.66 -5.69 -5.71
CA THR A 69 5.60 -4.77 -6.85
C THR A 69 4.34 -3.91 -6.74
N PRO A 70 4.39 -2.62 -7.06
CA PRO A 70 3.20 -1.79 -7.07
C PRO A 70 2.25 -2.21 -8.20
N LYS A 71 0.93 -2.22 -7.90
CA LYS A 71 -0.14 -2.38 -8.90
C LYS A 71 -1.10 -1.19 -8.95
N LYS A 72 -0.96 -0.24 -8.05
CA LYS A 72 -1.76 0.97 -8.02
C LYS A 72 -1.55 1.76 -9.31
N LEU A 73 -2.61 2.41 -9.80
CA LEU A 73 -2.61 3.21 -11.03
C LEU A 73 -2.36 2.42 -12.33
N VAL A 74 -2.60 1.12 -12.31
CA VAL A 74 -2.60 0.28 -13.52
C VAL A 74 -4.05 0.05 -13.97
N ASN A 75 -4.34 0.34 -15.25
CA ASN A 75 -5.66 0.01 -15.80
C ASN A 75 -5.72 -1.49 -16.16
N PRO A 76 -6.59 -2.27 -15.53
CA PRO A 76 -6.68 -3.73 -15.76
C PRO A 76 -7.11 -4.12 -17.18
N GLU A 77 -7.76 -3.21 -17.91
CA GLU A 77 -8.16 -3.44 -19.31
C GLU A 77 -6.98 -3.32 -20.30
N SER A 78 -5.81 -2.86 -19.86
CA SER A 78 -4.62 -2.85 -20.70
C SER A 78 -4.14 -4.27 -20.96
N VAL A 79 -3.79 -4.57 -22.22
CA VAL A 79 -3.36 -5.91 -22.65
C VAL A 79 -1.93 -5.87 -23.11
N VAL A 80 -1.12 -6.77 -22.58
CA VAL A 80 0.29 -7.00 -22.99
C VAL A 80 0.38 -8.39 -23.60
N SER A 81 0.89 -8.47 -24.81
CA SER A 81 1.21 -9.72 -25.49
C SER A 81 2.68 -9.74 -25.94
N ASN A 82 3.17 -10.88 -26.37
CA ASN A 82 4.56 -11.04 -26.82
C ASN A 82 4.93 -10.11 -28.00
N SER A 83 3.96 -9.62 -28.74
CA SER A 83 4.20 -8.84 -29.97
C SER A 83 3.53 -7.47 -29.97
N SER A 84 2.68 -7.17 -28.97
CA SER A 84 1.94 -5.92 -28.93
C SER A 84 1.59 -5.48 -27.52
N PHE A 85 1.40 -4.16 -27.36
CA PHE A 85 0.90 -3.55 -26.15
C PHE A 85 -0.30 -2.68 -26.50
N SER A 86 -1.47 -3.02 -25.97
CA SER A 86 -2.68 -2.22 -26.08
C SER A 86 -2.97 -1.54 -24.75
N ARG A 87 -2.65 -0.25 -24.68
CA ARG A 87 -2.85 0.53 -23.47
C ARG A 87 -4.25 1.15 -23.44
N LYS A 88 -5.02 0.83 -22.42
CA LYS A 88 -6.23 1.55 -22.10
C LYS A 88 -5.89 2.83 -21.34
N ARG A 89 -6.33 3.97 -21.85
CA ARG A 89 -6.17 5.25 -21.17
C ARG A 89 -7.15 5.36 -20.01
N TYR A 90 -6.74 6.04 -18.95
CA TYR A 90 -7.59 6.45 -17.83
C TYR A 90 -7.18 7.85 -17.37
N SER A 91 -8.08 8.52 -16.66
CA SER A 91 -7.78 9.83 -16.07
C SER A 91 -6.86 9.64 -14.89
N PHE A 92 -5.65 10.20 -14.99
CA PHE A 92 -4.69 10.16 -13.87
C PHE A 92 -5.12 11.20 -12.83
N PRO A 93 -5.35 10.81 -11.56
CA PRO A 93 -5.69 11.74 -10.50
C PRO A 93 -4.47 12.59 -10.13
N ILE A 94 -4.56 13.90 -10.27
CA ILE A 94 -3.52 14.84 -9.84
C ILE A 94 -3.69 15.15 -8.35
N ILE A 95 -4.93 15.38 -7.92
CA ILE A 95 -5.28 15.63 -6.52
C ILE A 95 -6.49 14.77 -6.18
N ARG A 96 -6.46 14.12 -5.04
CA ARG A 96 -7.56 13.30 -4.53
C ARG A 96 -8.13 13.87 -3.24
N LEU A 97 -9.41 13.68 -3.03
CA LEU A 97 -10.09 14.16 -1.81
C LEU A 97 -9.45 13.61 -0.53
N ALA A 98 -8.96 12.36 -0.55
CA ALA A 98 -8.25 11.77 0.59
C ALA A 98 -6.97 12.54 0.94
N ASP A 99 -6.23 13.03 -0.05
CA ASP A 99 -5.06 13.88 0.17
C ASP A 99 -5.46 15.20 0.85
N ILE A 100 -6.51 15.87 0.34
CA ILE A 100 -7.04 17.11 0.94
C ILE A 100 -7.45 16.88 2.39
N TYR A 101 -8.16 15.78 2.69
CA TYR A 101 -8.58 15.46 4.06
C TYR A 101 -7.39 15.29 4.99
N LEU A 102 -6.36 14.56 4.56
CA LEU A 102 -5.18 14.31 5.38
C LEU A 102 -4.31 15.57 5.53
N MET A 103 -4.20 16.42 4.50
CA MET A 103 -3.55 17.73 4.62
C MET A 103 -4.29 18.64 5.61
N TYR A 104 -5.61 18.64 5.57
CA TYR A 104 -6.40 19.46 6.49
C TYR A 104 -6.30 18.94 7.93
N ALA A 105 -6.34 17.62 8.14
CA ALA A 105 -6.11 17.02 9.45
C ALA A 105 -4.73 17.39 10.01
N GLU A 106 -3.70 17.39 9.17
CA GLU A 106 -2.35 17.82 9.54
C GLU A 106 -2.33 19.29 9.94
N ALA A 107 -2.90 20.18 9.15
CA ALA A 107 -2.99 21.60 9.45
C ALA A 107 -3.72 21.89 10.77
N LEU A 108 -4.82 21.21 11.02
CA LEU A 108 -5.57 21.30 12.29
C LEU A 108 -4.70 20.84 13.48
N ASN A 109 -3.97 19.73 13.33
CA ASN A 109 -3.08 19.26 14.38
C ASN A 109 -1.98 20.27 14.71
N GLU A 110 -1.38 20.87 13.69
CA GLU A 110 -0.32 21.87 13.88
C GLU A 110 -0.87 23.19 14.45
N ALA A 111 -2.12 23.53 14.15
CA ALA A 111 -2.82 24.66 14.76
C ALA A 111 -3.27 24.41 16.21
N GLY A 112 -3.10 23.19 16.73
CA GLY A 112 -3.46 22.84 18.11
C GLY A 112 -4.96 22.57 18.30
N ALA A 113 -5.67 22.18 17.25
CA ALA A 113 -7.09 21.83 17.32
C ALA A 113 -7.33 20.59 18.19
N GLU A 114 -8.56 20.44 18.64
CA GLU A 114 -9.00 19.29 19.42
C GLU A 114 -8.95 17.99 18.57
N LYS A 115 -8.65 16.87 19.23
CA LYS A 115 -8.49 15.57 18.55
C LYS A 115 -9.73 15.18 17.74
N SER A 116 -10.93 15.51 18.20
CA SER A 116 -12.18 15.22 17.51
C SER A 116 -12.29 15.97 16.17
N GLU A 117 -11.83 17.22 16.13
CA GLU A 117 -11.79 18.00 14.89
C GLU A 117 -10.78 17.45 13.90
N ILE A 118 -9.67 16.89 14.38
CA ILE A 118 -8.64 16.29 13.53
C ILE A 118 -9.15 14.95 12.97
N PHE A 119 -9.67 14.09 13.83
CA PHE A 119 -10.04 12.72 13.45
C PHE A 119 -11.22 12.65 12.48
N GLN A 120 -12.15 13.63 12.52
CA GLN A 120 -13.25 13.68 11.55
C GLN A 120 -12.76 13.73 10.08
N TRP A 121 -11.51 14.11 9.83
CA TRP A 121 -10.92 14.15 8.49
C TRP A 121 -10.07 12.91 8.16
N ILE A 122 -9.55 12.23 9.16
CA ILE A 122 -8.78 11.00 8.98
C ILE A 122 -9.73 9.78 8.89
N ASP A 123 -10.73 9.75 9.74
CA ASP A 123 -11.62 8.59 9.90
C ASP A 123 -12.34 8.19 8.61
N PRO A 124 -12.86 9.09 7.77
CA PRO A 124 -13.47 8.71 6.49
C PRO A 124 -12.49 8.02 5.53
N VAL A 125 -11.20 8.39 5.57
CA VAL A 125 -10.17 7.73 4.75
C VAL A 125 -9.93 6.30 5.24
N ARG A 126 -9.92 6.10 6.53
CA ARG A 126 -9.74 4.79 7.19
C ARG A 126 -10.96 3.89 7.01
N GLU A 127 -12.16 4.41 7.26
CA GLU A 127 -13.43 3.68 7.13
C GLU A 127 -13.66 3.17 5.72
N ARG A 128 -13.36 3.98 4.70
CA ARG A 128 -13.39 3.54 3.30
C ARG A 128 -12.47 2.34 3.05
N SER A 129 -11.40 2.21 3.83
CA SER A 129 -10.43 1.12 3.75
C SER A 129 -10.76 -0.06 4.68
N GLY A 130 -11.96 -0.07 5.27
CA GLY A 130 -12.43 -1.11 6.17
C GLY A 130 -11.81 -1.08 7.57
N LEU A 131 -11.23 0.06 7.96
CA LEU A 131 -10.63 0.25 9.28
C LEU A 131 -11.57 1.04 10.20
N GLU A 132 -11.53 0.75 11.48
CA GLU A 132 -12.15 1.60 12.49
C GLU A 132 -11.46 2.98 12.54
N GLY A 133 -12.15 4.00 12.99
CA GLY A 133 -11.57 5.34 13.20
C GLY A 133 -10.35 5.33 14.12
N VAL A 134 -9.59 6.41 14.12
CA VAL A 134 -8.30 6.52 14.83
C VAL A 134 -8.47 6.22 16.32
N GLU A 135 -9.42 6.86 17.00
CA GLU A 135 -9.58 6.73 18.45
C GLU A 135 -9.95 5.29 18.85
N ALA A 136 -10.89 4.67 18.12
CA ALA A 136 -11.31 3.29 18.36
C ALA A 136 -10.16 2.31 18.10
N SER A 137 -9.46 2.44 16.98
CA SER A 137 -8.35 1.56 16.62
C SER A 137 -7.19 1.63 17.61
N TRP A 138 -6.79 2.84 18.02
CA TRP A 138 -5.68 3.03 18.95
C TRP A 138 -6.01 2.59 20.36
N SER A 139 -7.27 2.77 20.80
CA SER A 139 -7.74 2.26 22.08
C SER A 139 -7.75 0.73 22.14
N LYS A 140 -8.18 0.08 21.05
CA LYS A 140 -8.41 -1.37 21.02
C LYS A 140 -7.18 -2.20 20.71
N TYR A 141 -6.33 -1.74 19.80
CA TYR A 141 -5.25 -2.55 19.21
C TYR A 141 -3.84 -2.04 19.51
N SER A 142 -3.68 -0.78 19.95
CA SER A 142 -2.37 -0.21 20.13
C SER A 142 -1.80 -0.53 21.51
N THR A 143 -0.53 -0.89 21.56
CA THR A 143 0.25 -0.96 22.81
C THR A 143 0.58 0.40 23.39
N ASN A 144 0.34 1.48 22.63
CA ASN A 144 0.53 2.88 23.04
C ASN A 144 -0.73 3.70 22.73
N SER A 145 -1.84 3.40 23.42
CA SER A 145 -3.11 4.10 23.24
C SER A 145 -3.04 5.59 23.56
N GLY A 146 -2.12 6.00 24.43
CA GLY A 146 -1.89 7.41 24.78
C GLY A 146 -1.34 8.27 23.65
N LYS A 147 -0.81 7.69 22.58
CA LYS A 147 -0.20 8.42 21.45
C LYS A 147 -1.15 9.45 20.83
N ILE A 148 -2.46 9.15 20.77
CA ILE A 148 -3.49 10.05 20.23
C ILE A 148 -3.70 11.33 21.04
N ASN A 149 -3.26 11.37 22.28
CA ASN A 149 -3.51 12.49 23.20
C ASN A 149 -2.47 13.62 23.08
N THR A 150 -1.38 13.39 22.36
CA THR A 150 -0.34 14.39 22.17
C THR A 150 -0.32 14.88 20.71
N GLN A 151 0.00 16.16 20.50
CA GLN A 151 0.15 16.73 19.17
C GLN A 151 1.18 15.95 18.33
N GLN A 152 2.33 15.66 18.91
CA GLN A 152 3.39 14.88 18.26
C GLN A 152 2.93 13.47 17.89
N GLY A 153 2.18 12.82 18.79
CA GLY A 153 1.63 11.49 18.53
C GLY A 153 0.60 11.49 17.40
N ARG A 154 -0.28 12.48 17.37
CA ARG A 154 -1.25 12.66 16.28
C ARG A 154 -0.54 12.98 14.96
N ARG A 155 0.48 13.84 14.97
CA ARG A 155 1.34 14.10 13.79
C ARG A 155 1.87 12.80 13.21
N ALA A 156 2.48 11.96 14.02
CA ALA A 156 3.01 10.68 13.56
C ALA A 156 1.94 9.73 13.01
N ILE A 157 0.72 9.78 13.53
CA ILE A 157 -0.43 9.01 13.01
C ILE A 157 -0.84 9.55 11.63
N ILE A 158 -0.96 10.86 11.48
CA ILE A 158 -1.34 11.51 10.21
C ILE A 158 -0.27 11.23 9.14
N HIS A 159 1.01 11.39 9.47
CA HIS A 159 2.11 11.08 8.55
C HIS A 159 2.04 9.63 8.09
N GLN A 160 1.84 8.67 9.01
CA GLN A 160 1.70 7.26 8.67
C GLN A 160 0.49 7.00 7.77
N GLU A 161 -0.65 7.63 8.05
CA GLU A 161 -1.87 7.49 7.25
C GLU A 161 -1.67 8.05 5.82
N ARG A 162 -1.00 9.20 5.67
CA ARG A 162 -0.61 9.76 4.37
C ARG A 162 0.28 8.81 3.58
N LEU A 163 1.32 8.28 4.21
CA LEU A 163 2.26 7.35 3.55
C LEU A 163 1.57 6.08 3.04
N ILE A 164 0.58 5.58 3.77
CA ILE A 164 -0.19 4.39 3.37
C ILE A 164 -1.19 4.74 2.27
N GLU A 165 -1.99 5.79 2.48
CA GLU A 165 -3.06 6.17 1.56
C GLU A 165 -2.52 6.63 0.20
N LEU A 166 -1.46 7.42 0.20
CA LEU A 166 -0.87 8.02 -1.00
C LEU A 166 0.34 7.24 -1.55
N ALA A 167 0.54 6.02 -1.04
CA ALA A 167 1.60 5.14 -1.54
C ALA A 167 1.53 4.99 -3.07
N PHE A 168 2.68 5.13 -3.74
CA PHE A 168 2.86 5.05 -5.20
C PHE A 168 2.20 6.18 -6.03
N GLU A 169 1.77 7.26 -5.40
CA GLU A 169 1.17 8.42 -6.09
C GLU A 169 2.16 9.58 -6.30
N GLY A 170 3.38 9.45 -5.77
CA GLY A 170 4.42 10.48 -5.90
C GLY A 170 4.51 11.44 -4.72
N GLU A 171 3.53 11.45 -3.82
CA GLU A 171 3.43 12.40 -2.71
C GLU A 171 4.47 12.16 -1.61
N THR A 172 4.86 10.92 -1.35
CA THR A 172 5.78 10.55 -0.26
C THR A 172 7.08 11.35 -0.29
N HIS A 173 7.65 11.59 -1.48
CA HIS A 173 8.90 12.33 -1.62
C HIS A 173 8.76 13.77 -1.10
N TRP A 174 7.67 14.43 -1.46
CA TRP A 174 7.39 15.81 -1.04
C TRP A 174 7.04 15.88 0.45
N ASP A 175 6.26 14.91 0.95
CA ASP A 175 5.89 14.82 2.35
C ASP A 175 7.11 14.70 3.26
N ILE A 176 8.01 13.75 3.01
CA ILE A 176 9.21 13.57 3.85
C ILE A 176 10.18 14.76 3.79
N LEU A 177 10.20 15.51 2.68
CA LEU A 177 11.00 16.74 2.58
C LEU A 177 10.38 17.88 3.41
N ARG A 178 9.06 18.13 3.27
CA ARG A 178 8.39 19.20 4.02
C ARG A 178 8.29 18.93 5.52
N TRP A 179 8.30 17.65 5.93
CA TRP A 179 8.36 17.25 7.33
C TRP A 179 9.79 17.30 7.91
N CYS A 180 10.80 17.55 7.08
CA CYS A 180 12.21 17.45 7.44
C CYS A 180 12.62 16.06 7.96
N GLU A 181 11.96 15.00 7.49
CA GLU A 181 12.18 13.61 7.89
C GLU A 181 12.96 12.79 6.83
N ALA A 182 13.51 13.44 5.81
CA ALA A 182 14.14 12.76 4.68
C ALA A 182 15.32 11.87 5.10
N ASP A 183 16.12 12.30 6.05
CA ASP A 183 17.28 11.53 6.52
C ASP A 183 16.84 10.28 7.29
N ASP A 184 15.80 10.40 8.12
CA ASP A 184 15.24 9.26 8.84
C ASP A 184 14.68 8.20 7.88
N TYR A 185 14.00 8.63 6.80
CA TYR A 185 13.47 7.72 5.79
C TYR A 185 14.56 7.07 4.95
N ARG A 186 15.57 7.82 4.52
CA ARG A 186 16.68 7.31 3.70
C ARG A 186 17.56 6.31 4.44
N ASN A 187 17.71 6.46 5.75
CA ASN A 187 18.51 5.58 6.58
C ASN A 187 17.76 4.33 7.07
N ARG A 188 16.46 4.20 6.77
CA ARG A 188 15.70 2.98 7.10
C ARG A 188 16.14 1.83 6.19
N PRO A 189 16.37 0.65 6.75
CA PRO A 189 16.68 -0.51 5.94
C PRO A 189 15.48 -0.88 5.07
N ILE A 190 15.72 -1.14 3.80
CA ILE A 190 14.73 -1.72 2.91
C ILE A 190 14.49 -3.16 3.35
N ARG A 191 13.24 -3.52 3.57
CA ARG A 191 12.84 -4.85 4.03
C ARG A 191 11.89 -5.49 3.03
N GLY A 192 11.95 -6.79 2.95
CA GLY A 192 11.09 -7.64 2.16
C GLY A 192 11.18 -9.06 2.67
N TRP A 193 10.54 -10.00 2.01
CA TRP A 193 10.79 -11.40 2.26
C TRP A 193 12.00 -11.88 1.47
N ASN A 194 12.58 -12.99 1.88
CA ASN A 194 13.76 -13.54 1.20
C ASN A 194 13.37 -14.17 -0.14
N VAL A 195 13.46 -13.38 -1.22
CA VAL A 195 13.12 -13.84 -2.59
C VAL A 195 14.08 -14.91 -3.13
N ASN A 196 15.20 -15.13 -2.46
CA ASN A 196 16.21 -16.13 -2.82
C ASN A 196 16.13 -17.39 -1.94
N GLY A 197 15.28 -17.39 -0.93
CA GLY A 197 15.05 -18.57 -0.07
C GLY A 197 14.55 -19.76 -0.88
N GLU A 198 14.95 -20.94 -0.49
CA GLU A 198 14.55 -22.21 -1.13
C GLU A 198 13.50 -22.95 -0.29
N THR A 199 13.35 -22.59 0.98
CA THR A 199 12.40 -23.18 1.93
C THR A 199 11.49 -22.15 2.57
N GLU A 200 10.44 -22.60 3.24
CA GLU A 200 9.50 -21.71 3.98
C GLU A 200 10.13 -21.10 5.24
N ASP A 201 11.23 -21.65 5.72
CA ASP A 201 11.94 -21.22 6.94
C ASP A 201 13.04 -20.19 6.66
N GLU A 202 13.40 -19.96 5.39
CA GLU A 202 14.38 -18.99 4.93
C GLU A 202 13.75 -17.66 4.49
#